data_0556bd7967e71ca6728c40213392ecf7
#
_entry.id   0556bd7967e71ca6728c40213392ecf7
#
_cell.length_a   1.000
_cell.length_b   1.000
_cell.length_c   1.000
_cell.angle_alpha   90.00
_cell.angle_beta   90.00
_cell.angle_gamma   90.00
#
_symmetry.space_group_name_H-M   'P 1'
#
loop_
_entity.id
_entity.type
_entity.pdbx_description
1 polymer ?
#
loop_
_entity_poly.entity_id
_entity_poly.type
_entity_poly.pdbx_seq_one_letter_code
_entity_poly.pdbx_strand_id
1 'polypeptide(L)'
;MSNLSDIGNLMHLHTYKIKAGNGTNAPQFLITATAQTLNRLGERNWVPVIVKEVGEDEYEVIGNSFVYAVAEKAGLEKVWCIIADSSEETVELTKVLSGEIAPKINLSTATRDEIQSAIQYLIEKPGTGLNSVKLLVATNRIDEDSSRPYWKTLEPIAALKCGITKGKKLDALKEVFCLQPQSQPEVVTDIDLEDTKETVSNLSNLTVKKLKELAKQQGISGYTTKKKMELIKLLS
;
A
#
# COMPACT_ATOMS: atom_id res chain seq x y z
N MET A 1 23.17 -6.77 -24.19
CA MET A 1 21.70 -6.93 -24.27
C MET A 1 21.40 -8.39 -23.99
N SER A 2 20.76 -8.69 -22.83
CA SER A 2 20.28 -10.04 -22.58
C SER A 2 19.29 -10.41 -23.68
N ASN A 3 19.47 -11.58 -24.25
CA ASN A 3 18.43 -12.15 -25.11
C ASN A 3 17.23 -12.45 -24.21
N LEU A 4 16.02 -11.97 -24.58
CA LEU A 4 14.75 -12.32 -23.91
C LEU A 4 14.60 -13.84 -23.71
N SER A 5 15.34 -14.66 -24.51
CA SER A 5 15.42 -16.12 -24.37
C SER A 5 16.09 -16.59 -23.07
N ASP A 6 16.87 -15.74 -22.40
CA ASP A 6 17.59 -16.09 -21.17
C ASP A 6 16.79 -15.77 -19.91
N ILE A 7 15.71 -14.98 -20.02
CA ILE A 7 14.80 -14.68 -18.90
C ILE A 7 14.11 -15.96 -18.44
N GLY A 8 14.19 -16.24 -17.14
CA GLY A 8 13.63 -17.44 -16.53
C GLY A 8 14.54 -18.68 -16.63
N ASN A 9 15.64 -18.59 -17.34
CA ASN A 9 16.60 -19.71 -17.44
C ASN A 9 17.46 -19.84 -16.19
N LEU A 10 17.76 -21.10 -15.83
CA LEU A 10 18.71 -21.41 -14.77
C LEU A 10 20.13 -21.31 -15.34
N MET A 11 20.90 -20.37 -14.81
CA MET A 11 22.25 -20.08 -15.26
C MET A 11 23.25 -20.21 -14.12
N HIS A 12 24.51 -20.60 -14.46
CA HIS A 12 25.61 -20.70 -13.52
C HIS A 12 26.53 -19.49 -13.69
N LEU A 13 26.28 -18.43 -12.93
CA LEU A 13 26.96 -17.15 -13.04
C LEU A 13 28.15 -17.04 -12.09
N HIS A 14 29.21 -16.37 -12.52
CA HIS A 14 30.32 -16.03 -11.64
C HIS A 14 29.90 -15.01 -10.57
N THR A 15 30.28 -15.26 -9.32
CA THR A 15 29.91 -14.42 -8.16
C THR A 15 30.35 -12.96 -8.34
N TYR A 16 31.51 -12.72 -8.98
CA TYR A 16 32.01 -11.36 -9.23
C TYR A 16 31.18 -10.55 -10.22
N LYS A 17 30.28 -11.18 -11.00
CA LYS A 17 29.33 -10.53 -11.90
C LYS A 17 28.02 -10.14 -11.20
N ILE A 18 27.84 -10.55 -9.95
CA ILE A 18 26.58 -10.39 -9.21
C ILE A 18 26.78 -9.38 -8.09
N LYS A 19 25.95 -8.36 -8.08
CA LYS A 19 25.85 -7.37 -6.98
C LYS A 19 24.81 -7.84 -5.97
N ALA A 20 25.09 -7.73 -4.67
CA ALA A 20 24.20 -8.19 -3.60
C ALA A 20 22.85 -7.46 -3.51
N GLY A 21 22.65 -6.35 -4.24
CA GLY A 21 21.45 -5.54 -4.14
C GLY A 21 21.27 -4.98 -2.71
N ASN A 22 20.06 -5.14 -2.16
CA ASN A 22 19.78 -4.71 -0.78
C ASN A 22 20.37 -5.65 0.30
N GLY A 23 20.95 -6.79 -0.09
CA GLY A 23 21.46 -7.81 0.83
C GLY A 23 20.34 -8.51 1.63
N THR A 24 20.75 -9.19 2.69
CA THR A 24 19.82 -9.92 3.58
C THR A 24 19.89 -9.40 5.01
N ASN A 25 18.75 -9.41 5.70
CA ASN A 25 18.66 -9.10 7.13
C ASN A 25 18.90 -10.33 8.04
N ALA A 26 19.32 -11.46 7.44
CA ALA A 26 19.56 -12.67 8.21
C ALA A 26 20.72 -12.48 9.20
N PRO A 27 20.63 -13.03 10.42
CA PRO A 27 21.72 -12.98 11.39
C PRO A 27 23.01 -13.57 10.83
N GLN A 28 24.13 -12.91 11.08
CA GLN A 28 25.46 -13.34 10.59
C GLN A 28 25.79 -14.79 10.98
N PHE A 29 25.33 -15.22 12.16
CA PHE A 29 25.47 -16.60 12.60
C PHE A 29 24.87 -17.60 11.62
N LEU A 30 23.63 -17.34 11.14
CA LEU A 30 22.95 -18.22 10.18
C LEU A 30 23.68 -18.26 8.85
N ILE A 31 24.14 -17.12 8.34
CA ILE A 31 24.91 -17.05 7.10
C ILE A 31 26.18 -17.91 7.22
N THR A 32 26.95 -17.74 8.29
CA THR A 32 28.20 -18.44 8.52
C THR A 32 27.99 -19.95 8.69
N ALA A 33 27.04 -20.35 9.54
CA ALA A 33 26.75 -21.78 9.78
C ALA A 33 26.23 -22.48 8.52
N THR A 34 25.39 -21.79 7.74
CA THR A 34 24.88 -22.34 6.47
C THR A 34 25.98 -22.43 5.42
N ALA A 35 26.88 -21.45 5.34
CA ALA A 35 28.06 -21.51 4.44
C ALA A 35 28.98 -22.70 4.75
N GLN A 36 29.24 -22.95 6.03
CA GLN A 36 30.00 -24.15 6.43
C GLN A 36 29.28 -25.43 6.06
N THR A 37 27.95 -25.47 6.19
CA THR A 37 27.13 -26.61 5.79
C THR A 37 27.17 -26.80 4.27
N LEU A 38 27.08 -25.73 3.49
CA LEU A 38 27.13 -25.73 2.05
C LEU A 38 28.49 -26.33 1.54
N ASN A 39 29.61 -25.86 2.11
CA ASN A 39 30.94 -26.38 1.78
C ASN A 39 31.11 -27.87 2.10
N ARG A 40 30.49 -28.32 3.20
CA ARG A 40 30.53 -29.74 3.59
C ARG A 40 29.69 -30.64 2.68
N LEU A 41 28.59 -30.14 2.12
CA LEU A 41 27.60 -30.93 1.38
C LEU A 41 27.70 -30.82 -0.14
N GLY A 42 28.77 -30.24 -0.69
CA GLY A 42 29.07 -30.30 -2.12
C GLY A 42 29.02 -28.98 -2.87
N GLU A 43 29.11 -27.87 -2.17
CA GLU A 43 29.39 -26.52 -2.74
C GLU A 43 28.43 -26.08 -3.85
N ARG A 44 27.15 -26.48 -3.75
CA ARG A 44 26.12 -26.14 -4.73
C ARG A 44 24.86 -25.55 -4.06
N ASN A 45 24.46 -24.37 -4.48
CA ASN A 45 23.18 -23.78 -4.07
C ASN A 45 22.01 -24.39 -4.87
N TRP A 46 21.36 -25.40 -4.30
CA TRP A 46 20.18 -26.03 -4.90
C TRP A 46 18.96 -25.09 -4.97
N VAL A 47 18.91 -24.08 -4.11
CA VAL A 47 17.96 -22.98 -4.21
C VAL A 47 18.63 -21.88 -5.04
N PRO A 48 18.13 -21.56 -6.25
CA PRO A 48 18.76 -20.56 -7.10
C PRO A 48 18.58 -19.16 -6.52
N VAL A 49 19.57 -18.30 -6.76
CA VAL A 49 19.45 -16.86 -6.52
C VAL A 49 18.68 -16.25 -7.68
N ILE A 50 17.77 -15.32 -7.41
CA ILE A 50 17.02 -14.62 -8.46
C ILE A 50 17.71 -13.28 -8.70
N VAL A 51 18.09 -13.04 -9.95
CA VAL A 51 18.85 -11.86 -10.36
C VAL A 51 18.16 -11.15 -11.52
N LYS A 52 18.36 -9.84 -11.64
CA LYS A 52 18.06 -9.07 -12.86
C LYS A 52 19.36 -8.60 -13.49
N GLU A 53 19.36 -8.40 -14.79
CA GLU A 53 20.46 -7.78 -15.50
C GLU A 53 20.43 -6.26 -15.31
N VAL A 54 21.57 -5.67 -14.96
CA VAL A 54 21.72 -4.22 -14.75
C VAL A 54 22.74 -3.59 -15.71
N GLY A 55 23.48 -4.39 -16.45
CA GLY A 55 24.46 -3.99 -17.43
C GLY A 55 24.92 -5.18 -18.24
N GLU A 56 25.79 -4.98 -19.22
CA GLU A 56 26.35 -6.06 -20.02
C GLU A 56 27.11 -7.04 -19.11
N ASP A 57 26.56 -8.25 -18.97
CA ASP A 57 27.14 -9.32 -18.12
C ASP A 57 27.21 -8.95 -16.59
N GLU A 58 26.43 -7.95 -16.14
CA GLU A 58 26.32 -7.53 -14.75
C GLU A 58 24.90 -7.79 -14.22
N TYR A 59 24.82 -8.38 -13.04
CA TYR A 59 23.57 -8.81 -12.43
C TYR A 59 23.40 -8.23 -11.02
N GLU A 60 22.16 -8.04 -10.60
CA GLU A 60 21.80 -7.62 -9.25
C GLU A 60 20.81 -8.61 -8.63
N VAL A 61 21.06 -9.02 -7.39
CA VAL A 61 20.16 -9.91 -6.63
C VAL A 61 18.85 -9.19 -6.32
N ILE A 62 17.74 -9.82 -6.68
CA ILE A 62 16.38 -9.33 -6.42
C ILE A 62 15.55 -10.32 -5.59
N GLY A 63 16.03 -11.53 -5.35
CA GLY A 63 15.38 -12.52 -4.49
C GLY A 63 16.33 -13.64 -4.08
N ASN A 64 15.98 -14.31 -2.97
CA ASN A 64 16.82 -15.28 -2.30
C ASN A 64 18.18 -14.70 -1.87
N SER A 65 18.18 -13.45 -1.38
CA SER A 65 19.38 -12.72 -0.96
C SER A 65 20.16 -13.45 0.15
N PHE A 66 19.47 -14.22 1.01
CA PHE A 66 20.12 -15.09 2.00
C PHE A 66 21.00 -16.15 1.33
N VAL A 67 20.51 -16.79 0.26
CA VAL A 67 21.25 -17.82 -0.48
C VAL A 67 22.51 -17.22 -1.11
N TYR A 68 22.40 -16.02 -1.67
CA TYR A 68 23.55 -15.31 -2.22
C TYR A 68 24.59 -14.97 -1.14
N ALA A 69 24.16 -14.42 0.00
CA ALA A 69 25.06 -14.11 1.11
C ALA A 69 25.77 -15.36 1.67
N VAL A 70 25.08 -16.51 1.67
CA VAL A 70 25.67 -17.80 2.04
C VAL A 70 26.68 -18.26 1.01
N ALA A 71 26.37 -18.14 -0.28
CA ALA A 71 27.27 -18.53 -1.37
C ALA A 71 28.56 -17.68 -1.40
N GLU A 72 28.42 -16.37 -1.21
CA GLU A 72 29.52 -15.43 -1.08
C GLU A 72 30.41 -15.76 0.15
N LYS A 73 29.77 -16.00 1.31
CA LYS A 73 30.45 -16.40 2.55
C LYS A 73 31.15 -17.76 2.45
N ALA A 74 30.59 -18.67 1.67
CA ALA A 74 31.19 -19.97 1.40
C ALA A 74 32.36 -19.89 0.40
N GLY A 75 32.55 -18.76 -0.29
CA GLY A 75 33.59 -18.57 -1.29
C GLY A 75 33.30 -19.25 -2.61
N LEU A 76 32.02 -19.45 -2.96
CA LEU A 76 31.67 -20.07 -4.25
C LEU A 76 32.11 -19.17 -5.40
N GLU A 77 32.85 -19.73 -6.37
CA GLU A 77 33.24 -19.03 -7.59
C GLU A 77 32.04 -18.75 -8.49
N LYS A 78 31.06 -19.65 -8.51
CA LYS A 78 29.84 -19.56 -9.31
C LYS A 78 28.63 -19.93 -8.50
N VAL A 79 27.51 -19.30 -8.85
CA VAL A 79 26.19 -19.45 -8.18
C VAL A 79 25.14 -19.77 -9.22
N TRP A 80 24.27 -20.71 -8.92
CA TRP A 80 23.08 -20.96 -9.73
C TRP A 80 22.07 -19.86 -9.55
N CYS A 81 21.67 -19.23 -10.66
CA CYS A 81 20.79 -18.09 -10.69
C CYS A 81 19.65 -18.29 -11.69
N ILE A 82 18.52 -17.69 -11.43
CA ILE A 82 17.45 -17.47 -12.41
C ILE A 82 17.50 -15.99 -12.79
N ILE A 83 17.58 -15.69 -14.09
CA ILE A 83 17.52 -14.32 -14.59
C ILE A 83 16.05 -13.95 -14.74
N ALA A 84 15.60 -12.95 -14.02
CA ALA A 84 14.27 -12.36 -14.14
C ALA A 84 14.32 -11.10 -15.02
N ASP A 85 13.16 -10.67 -15.51
CA ASP A 85 13.08 -9.36 -16.14
C ASP A 85 13.32 -8.24 -15.13
N SER A 86 13.66 -7.04 -15.62
CA SER A 86 14.02 -5.90 -14.78
C SER A 86 12.86 -4.99 -14.42
N SER A 87 11.59 -5.39 -14.70
CA SER A 87 10.42 -4.61 -14.36
C SER A 87 10.27 -4.43 -12.85
N GLU A 88 9.73 -3.32 -12.42
CA GLU A 88 9.51 -3.04 -10.99
C GLU A 88 8.55 -4.06 -10.37
N GLU A 89 7.52 -4.47 -11.11
CA GLU A 89 6.55 -5.48 -10.70
C GLU A 89 7.20 -6.83 -10.44
N THR A 90 8.08 -7.29 -11.34
CA THR A 90 8.80 -8.55 -11.17
C THR A 90 9.75 -8.49 -9.98
N VAL A 91 10.44 -7.38 -9.79
CA VAL A 91 11.33 -7.17 -8.64
C VAL A 91 10.54 -7.20 -7.32
N GLU A 92 9.40 -6.50 -7.25
CA GLU A 92 8.54 -6.50 -6.05
C GLU A 92 7.98 -7.89 -5.77
N LEU A 93 7.38 -8.53 -6.79
CA LEU A 93 6.81 -9.88 -6.65
C LEU A 93 7.87 -10.90 -6.22
N THR A 94 9.05 -10.84 -6.79
CA THR A 94 10.16 -11.72 -6.43
C THR A 94 10.55 -11.58 -4.96
N LYS A 95 10.65 -10.35 -4.44
CA LYS A 95 10.94 -10.10 -3.03
C LYS A 95 9.84 -10.61 -2.09
N VAL A 96 8.57 -10.45 -2.50
CA VAL A 96 7.43 -11.01 -1.75
C VAL A 96 7.50 -12.53 -1.71
N LEU A 97 7.68 -13.17 -2.87
CA LEU A 97 7.72 -14.64 -2.96
C LEU A 97 8.95 -15.26 -2.28
N SER A 98 10.08 -14.53 -2.24
CA SER A 98 11.27 -14.94 -1.46
C SER A 98 11.11 -14.70 0.05
N GLY A 99 10.01 -14.10 0.51
CA GLY A 99 9.81 -13.77 1.91
C GLY A 99 10.70 -12.62 2.45
N GLU A 100 11.30 -11.83 1.56
CA GLU A 100 12.18 -10.72 1.93
C GLU A 100 11.40 -9.46 2.32
N ILE A 101 10.22 -9.29 1.73
CA ILE A 101 9.26 -8.24 2.09
C ILE A 101 7.88 -8.85 2.31
N ALA A 102 7.09 -8.25 3.18
CA ALA A 102 5.69 -8.62 3.36
C ALA A 102 4.84 -8.10 2.19
N PRO A 103 3.84 -8.88 1.72
CA PRO A 103 2.88 -8.37 0.75
C PRO A 103 2.07 -7.23 1.35
N LYS A 104 1.77 -6.22 0.55
CA LYS A 104 0.94 -5.09 0.99
C LYS A 104 -0.51 -5.29 0.62
N ILE A 105 -1.38 -5.05 1.59
CA ILE A 105 -2.84 -5.08 1.43
C ILE A 105 -3.32 -3.64 1.23
N ASN A 106 -4.20 -3.43 0.24
CA ASN A 106 -4.83 -2.12 0.05
C ASN A 106 -5.86 -1.85 1.15
N LEU A 107 -5.48 -1.04 2.14
CA LEU A 107 -6.33 -0.74 3.29
C LEU A 107 -7.64 -0.03 2.90
N SER A 108 -7.68 0.67 1.77
CA SER A 108 -8.90 1.37 1.30
C SER A 108 -10.04 0.41 0.97
N THR A 109 -9.72 -0.83 0.57
CA THR A 109 -10.70 -1.86 0.16
C THR A 109 -10.61 -3.14 0.98
N ALA A 110 -9.64 -3.25 1.89
CA ALA A 110 -9.40 -4.45 2.67
C ALA A 110 -10.62 -4.86 3.49
N THR A 111 -10.86 -6.15 3.56
CA THR A 111 -11.84 -6.75 4.44
C THR A 111 -11.37 -6.72 5.89
N ARG A 112 -12.30 -6.88 6.82
CA ARG A 112 -11.98 -6.95 8.26
C ARG A 112 -10.98 -8.06 8.59
N ASP A 113 -11.12 -9.22 7.96
CA ASP A 113 -10.25 -10.38 8.22
C ASP A 113 -8.83 -10.14 7.69
N GLU A 114 -8.68 -9.48 6.54
CA GLU A 114 -7.39 -9.06 6.01
C GLU A 114 -6.72 -8.04 6.92
N ILE A 115 -7.46 -7.03 7.41
CA ILE A 115 -6.96 -6.05 8.37
C ILE A 115 -6.49 -6.75 9.65
N GLN A 116 -7.31 -7.67 10.18
CA GLN A 116 -6.98 -8.43 11.38
C GLN A 116 -5.70 -9.24 11.21
N SER A 117 -5.61 -10.00 10.11
CA SER A 117 -4.45 -10.86 9.82
C SER A 117 -3.16 -10.04 9.66
N ALA A 118 -3.24 -8.90 8.97
CA ALA A 118 -2.09 -8.01 8.79
C ALA A 118 -1.62 -7.39 10.12
N ILE A 119 -2.54 -6.94 10.96
CA ILE A 119 -2.20 -6.38 12.28
C ILE A 119 -1.64 -7.47 13.19
N GLN A 120 -2.20 -8.69 13.17
CA GLN A 120 -1.69 -9.81 13.94
C GLN A 120 -0.25 -10.15 13.54
N TYR A 121 0.04 -10.25 12.24
CA TYR A 121 1.39 -10.45 11.73
C TYR A 121 2.38 -9.40 12.29
N LEU A 122 1.98 -8.12 12.33
CA LEU A 122 2.83 -7.06 12.85
C LEU A 122 2.99 -7.12 14.39
N ILE A 123 1.96 -7.57 15.13
CA ILE A 123 2.04 -7.76 16.59
C ILE A 123 3.05 -8.86 16.93
N GLU A 124 3.06 -9.94 16.16
CA GLU A 124 3.96 -11.08 16.34
C GLU A 124 5.38 -10.77 15.87
N LYS A 125 5.56 -9.83 14.93
CA LYS A 125 6.86 -9.44 14.41
C LYS A 125 7.67 -8.66 15.44
N PRO A 126 8.90 -9.09 15.79
CA PRO A 126 9.76 -8.38 16.73
C PRO A 126 10.10 -6.97 16.23
N GLY A 127 10.14 -6.02 17.15
CA GLY A 127 10.64 -4.66 16.86
C GLY A 127 9.60 -3.67 16.34
N THR A 128 8.36 -4.07 16.04
CA THR A 128 7.28 -3.17 15.56
C THR A 128 6.73 -2.25 16.66
N GLY A 129 6.86 -2.67 17.94
CA GLY A 129 6.27 -1.97 19.09
C GLY A 129 4.76 -2.14 19.20
N LEU A 130 4.14 -3.03 18.41
CA LEU A 130 2.70 -3.27 18.37
C LEU A 130 2.20 -4.34 19.35
N ASN A 131 3.08 -5.01 20.08
CA ASN A 131 2.75 -6.04 21.08
C ASN A 131 1.78 -5.58 22.18
N SER A 132 1.68 -4.28 22.45
CA SER A 132 0.72 -3.70 23.40
C SER A 132 -0.63 -3.33 22.78
N VAL A 133 -0.79 -3.49 21.48
CA VAL A 133 -2.03 -3.15 20.75
C VAL A 133 -3.03 -4.30 20.90
N LYS A 134 -4.27 -3.98 21.25
CA LYS A 134 -5.35 -4.95 21.30
C LYS A 134 -5.87 -5.20 19.89
N LEU A 135 -5.57 -6.36 19.33
CA LEU A 135 -5.87 -6.75 17.96
C LEU A 135 -7.32 -6.41 17.55
N LEU A 136 -8.30 -6.96 18.27
CA LEU A 136 -9.72 -6.77 17.93
C LEU A 136 -10.16 -5.30 17.99
N VAL A 137 -9.61 -4.53 18.94
CA VAL A 137 -9.93 -3.10 19.05
C VAL A 137 -9.37 -2.32 17.87
N ALA A 138 -8.13 -2.61 17.48
CA ALA A 138 -7.50 -1.95 16.35
C ALA A 138 -8.23 -2.31 15.04
N THR A 139 -8.51 -3.59 14.83
CA THR A 139 -9.23 -4.08 13.65
C THR A 139 -10.61 -3.40 13.53
N ASN A 140 -11.42 -3.44 14.59
CA ASN A 140 -12.77 -2.86 14.55
C ASN A 140 -12.74 -1.36 14.29
N ARG A 141 -11.87 -0.62 14.97
CA ARG A 141 -11.78 0.84 14.81
C ARG A 141 -11.36 1.25 13.41
N ILE A 142 -10.47 0.48 12.77
CA ILE A 142 -10.03 0.74 11.40
C ILE A 142 -11.11 0.34 10.41
N ASP A 143 -11.77 -0.81 10.62
CA ASP A 143 -12.79 -1.31 9.72
C ASP A 143 -14.07 -0.48 9.74
N GLU A 144 -14.51 -0.04 10.93
CA GLU A 144 -15.73 0.75 11.13
C GLU A 144 -15.60 2.22 10.68
N ASP A 145 -14.39 2.70 10.35
CA ASP A 145 -14.21 4.08 9.91
C ASP A 145 -14.70 4.27 8.47
N SER A 146 -15.80 4.97 8.32
CA SER A 146 -16.45 5.26 7.03
C SER A 146 -15.57 6.12 6.09
N SER A 147 -14.57 6.82 6.62
CA SER A 147 -13.64 7.63 5.82
C SER A 147 -12.45 6.81 5.29
N ARG A 148 -12.25 5.57 5.77
CA ARG A 148 -11.14 4.69 5.39
C ARG A 148 -10.93 4.54 3.87
N PRO A 149 -11.97 4.38 3.04
CA PRO A 149 -11.78 4.27 1.59
C PRO A 149 -11.13 5.49 0.94
N TYR A 150 -11.18 6.65 1.59
CA TYR A 150 -10.70 7.93 1.08
C TYR A 150 -9.37 8.38 1.72
N TRP A 151 -8.80 7.59 2.63
CA TRP A 151 -7.54 7.95 3.29
C TRP A 151 -6.39 8.03 2.29
N LYS A 152 -5.68 9.16 2.31
CA LYS A 152 -4.46 9.38 1.53
C LYS A 152 -3.19 8.99 2.29
N THR A 153 -3.28 8.89 3.60
CA THR A 153 -2.19 8.51 4.51
C THR A 153 -2.71 7.59 5.61
N LEU A 154 -1.83 6.88 6.31
CA LEU A 154 -2.20 6.06 7.47
C LEU A 154 -2.38 6.88 8.76
N GLU A 155 -2.11 8.19 8.75
CA GLU A 155 -2.19 9.03 9.95
C GLU A 155 -3.56 9.03 10.67
N PRO A 156 -4.73 8.95 9.98
CA PRO A 156 -6.01 8.86 10.65
C PRO A 156 -6.11 7.73 11.67
N ILE A 157 -5.39 6.62 11.47
CA ILE A 157 -5.37 5.48 12.41
C ILE A 157 -4.94 5.91 13.82
N ALA A 158 -4.02 6.88 13.93
CA ALA A 158 -3.57 7.38 15.23
C ALA A 158 -4.66 8.13 15.99
N ALA A 159 -5.65 8.69 15.28
CA ALA A 159 -6.80 9.38 15.88
C ALA A 159 -7.90 8.42 16.36
N LEU A 160 -7.93 7.17 15.89
CA LEU A 160 -8.94 6.17 16.23
C LEU A 160 -8.83 5.63 17.67
N LYS A 161 -7.83 6.07 18.45
CA LYS A 161 -7.60 5.60 19.84
C LYS A 161 -7.53 4.08 19.97
N CYS A 162 -7.00 3.41 18.96
CA CYS A 162 -6.88 1.94 18.89
C CYS A 162 -5.57 1.40 19.48
N GLY A 163 -4.77 2.26 20.14
CA GLY A 163 -3.46 1.91 20.71
C GLY A 163 -2.30 2.05 19.73
N ILE A 164 -2.57 2.40 18.46
CA ILE A 164 -1.58 2.72 17.44
C ILE A 164 -1.36 4.24 17.48
N THR A 165 -0.12 4.65 17.76
CA THR A 165 0.27 6.07 17.89
C THR A 165 1.18 6.46 16.73
N LYS A 166 1.28 7.76 16.45
CA LYS A 166 2.26 8.29 15.48
C LYS A 166 3.70 7.84 15.82
N GLY A 167 4.52 7.71 14.79
CA GLY A 167 5.91 7.23 14.90
C GLY A 167 6.00 5.71 14.65
N LYS A 168 6.89 5.01 15.36
CA LYS A 168 7.28 3.61 15.10
C LYS A 168 6.11 2.65 14.88
N LYS A 169 5.03 2.78 15.66
CA LYS A 169 3.85 1.91 15.51
C LYS A 169 3.11 2.16 14.20
N LEU A 170 2.95 3.44 13.81
CA LEU A 170 2.30 3.80 12.56
C LEU A 170 3.18 3.45 11.36
N ASP A 171 4.50 3.61 11.50
CA ASP A 171 5.46 3.26 10.45
C ASP A 171 5.48 1.76 10.17
N ALA A 172 5.33 0.93 11.20
CA ALA A 172 5.21 -0.52 11.04
C ALA A 172 4.01 -0.92 10.15
N LEU A 173 2.90 -0.17 10.19
CA LEU A 173 1.75 -0.45 9.32
C LEU A 173 2.07 -0.27 7.83
N LYS A 174 3.03 0.59 7.47
CA LYS A 174 3.45 0.81 6.07
C LYS A 174 4.11 -0.43 5.46
N GLU A 175 4.52 -1.39 6.28
CA GLU A 175 5.10 -2.65 5.80
C GLU A 175 4.04 -3.55 5.16
N VAL A 176 2.81 -3.53 5.68
CA VAL A 176 1.72 -4.44 5.28
C VAL A 176 0.54 -3.75 4.62
N PHE A 177 0.43 -2.42 4.73
CA PHE A 177 -0.67 -1.67 4.14
C PHE A 177 -0.18 -0.68 3.09
N CYS A 178 -0.88 -0.65 1.96
CA CYS A 178 -0.86 0.45 1.00
C CYS A 178 -2.24 1.13 0.97
N LEU A 179 -2.30 2.30 0.36
CA LEU A 179 -3.53 3.06 0.20
C LEU A 179 -3.72 3.37 -1.28
N GLN A 180 -4.89 3.05 -1.78
CA GLN A 180 -5.38 3.49 -3.09
C GLN A 180 -6.73 4.16 -2.85
N PRO A 181 -6.71 5.47 -2.48
CA PRO A 181 -7.92 6.16 -2.10
C PRO A 181 -8.91 6.17 -3.26
N GLN A 182 -10.15 5.85 -2.95
CA GLN A 182 -11.25 6.04 -3.89
C GLN A 182 -11.48 7.54 -4.06
N SER A 183 -11.89 7.95 -5.26
CA SER A 183 -12.40 9.31 -5.45
C SER A 183 -13.59 9.48 -4.51
N GLN A 184 -13.54 10.50 -3.64
CA GLN A 184 -14.75 10.86 -2.93
C GLN A 184 -15.82 11.08 -3.99
N PRO A 185 -17.06 10.55 -3.82
CA PRO A 185 -18.14 11.00 -4.65
C PRO A 185 -18.13 12.51 -4.51
N GLU A 186 -17.85 13.19 -5.60
CA GLU A 186 -18.02 14.64 -5.64
C GLU A 186 -19.43 14.84 -5.14
N VAL A 187 -19.59 15.55 -4.02
CA VAL A 187 -20.84 16.19 -3.72
C VAL A 187 -20.97 17.19 -4.84
N VAL A 188 -21.67 16.76 -5.90
CA VAL A 188 -22.01 17.61 -7.01
C VAL A 188 -22.81 18.73 -6.35
N THR A 189 -22.14 19.82 -6.06
CA THR A 189 -22.79 21.09 -5.91
C THR A 189 -23.20 21.42 -7.34
N ASP A 190 -24.35 20.87 -7.75
CA ASP A 190 -25.00 21.22 -9.00
C ASP A 190 -25.15 22.74 -9.04
N ILE A 191 -24.26 23.36 -9.74
CA ILE A 191 -24.45 24.66 -10.37
C ILE A 191 -23.94 24.48 -11.79
N ASP A 192 -24.72 23.83 -12.63
CA ASP A 192 -24.82 24.12 -14.04
C ASP A 192 -26.28 23.98 -14.46
N LEU A 193 -26.77 25.10 -14.91
CA LEU A 193 -28.10 25.36 -15.43
C LEU A 193 -28.26 24.63 -16.75
N GLU A 194 -29.25 23.75 -16.86
CA GLU A 194 -30.18 23.80 -18.00
C GLU A 194 -31.40 22.90 -17.75
N ASP A 195 -32.55 23.55 -17.93
CA ASP A 195 -33.91 23.07 -18.24
C ASP A 195 -34.81 22.38 -17.20
N THR A 196 -35.60 23.30 -16.58
CA THR A 196 -37.08 23.29 -16.48
C THR A 196 -37.85 22.01 -16.19
N LYS A 197 -38.50 22.02 -15.04
CA LYS A 197 -39.72 21.36 -14.58
C LYS A 197 -39.55 20.25 -13.54
N GLU A 198 -39.17 20.67 -12.33
CA GLU A 198 -39.63 20.01 -11.07
C GLU A 198 -39.42 20.94 -9.88
N THR A 199 -39.95 22.16 -9.95
CA THR A 199 -39.55 23.27 -9.06
C THR A 199 -40.43 23.51 -7.83
N VAL A 200 -41.42 22.72 -7.52
CA VAL A 200 -42.32 23.03 -6.40
C VAL A 200 -42.06 22.23 -5.11
N SER A 201 -41.47 21.05 -5.19
CA SER A 201 -41.19 20.20 -4.03
C SER A 201 -39.88 20.54 -3.28
N ASN A 202 -38.91 21.20 -3.92
CA ASN A 202 -37.59 21.48 -3.34
C ASN A 202 -37.53 22.83 -2.58
N LEU A 203 -38.37 23.81 -2.88
CA LEU A 203 -38.35 25.12 -2.25
C LEU A 203 -38.78 25.10 -0.78
N SER A 204 -39.66 24.16 -0.39
CA SER A 204 -40.11 24.00 0.97
C SER A 204 -39.03 23.56 1.97
N ASN A 205 -37.96 22.90 1.49
CA ASN A 205 -36.86 22.41 2.32
C ASN A 205 -35.75 23.45 2.52
N LEU A 206 -35.79 24.57 1.81
CA LEU A 206 -34.77 25.61 1.89
C LEU A 206 -34.96 26.53 3.09
N THR A 207 -33.86 27.06 3.61
CA THR A 207 -33.91 28.09 4.69
C THR A 207 -34.32 29.44 4.11
N VAL A 208 -34.93 30.29 4.97
CA VAL A 208 -35.35 31.65 4.59
C VAL A 208 -34.20 32.48 3.99
N LYS A 209 -32.97 32.26 4.46
CA LYS A 209 -31.78 32.95 3.96
C LYS A 209 -31.48 32.58 2.52
N LYS A 210 -31.55 31.28 2.19
CA LYS A 210 -31.34 30.74 0.85
C LYS A 210 -32.44 31.13 -0.13
N LEU A 211 -33.71 31.15 0.33
CA LEU A 211 -34.84 31.64 -0.47
C LEU A 211 -34.72 33.13 -0.81
N LYS A 212 -34.21 33.97 0.10
CA LYS A 212 -33.95 35.39 -0.15
C LYS A 212 -32.81 35.60 -1.15
N GLU A 213 -31.77 34.76 -1.11
CA GLU A 213 -30.68 34.77 -2.09
C GLU A 213 -31.18 34.41 -3.49
N LEU A 214 -32.01 33.37 -3.61
CA LEU A 214 -32.63 32.99 -4.89
C LEU A 214 -33.52 34.10 -5.45
N ALA A 215 -34.35 34.71 -4.61
CA ALA A 215 -35.20 35.84 -5.02
C ALA A 215 -34.37 37.05 -5.51
N LYS A 216 -33.19 37.29 -4.90
CA LYS A 216 -32.24 38.31 -5.33
C LYS A 216 -31.63 37.97 -6.70
N GLN A 217 -31.24 36.72 -6.92
CA GLN A 217 -30.68 36.27 -8.20
C GLN A 217 -31.70 36.33 -9.35
N GLN A 218 -32.96 36.07 -9.06
CA GLN A 218 -34.07 36.20 -10.04
C GLN A 218 -34.57 37.62 -10.23
N GLY A 219 -33.95 38.62 -9.56
CA GLY A 219 -34.33 40.02 -9.75
C GLY A 219 -35.68 40.41 -9.15
N ILE A 220 -36.25 39.59 -8.25
CA ILE A 220 -37.56 39.86 -7.63
C ILE A 220 -37.41 40.96 -6.60
N SER A 221 -38.12 42.07 -6.73
CA SER A 221 -38.09 43.16 -5.77
C SER A 221 -38.98 42.89 -4.55
N GLY A 222 -38.59 43.40 -3.37
CA GLY A 222 -39.42 43.31 -2.14
C GLY A 222 -39.29 42.00 -1.33
N TYR A 223 -38.30 41.11 -1.65
CA TYR A 223 -38.10 39.82 -0.97
C TYR A 223 -37.59 39.95 0.48
N THR A 224 -37.02 41.11 0.87
CA THR A 224 -36.30 41.29 2.15
C THR A 224 -37.22 41.19 3.38
N THR A 225 -38.46 41.62 3.26
CA THR A 225 -39.47 41.66 4.35
C THR A 225 -40.40 40.46 4.37
N LYS A 226 -40.31 39.55 3.37
CA LYS A 226 -41.26 38.44 3.21
C LYS A 226 -40.91 37.23 4.04
N LYS A 227 -41.96 36.51 4.52
CA LYS A 227 -41.88 35.27 5.27
C LYS A 227 -41.64 34.07 4.33
N LYS A 228 -41.18 32.91 4.86
CA LYS A 228 -40.82 31.72 4.11
C LYS A 228 -41.88 31.28 3.08
N MET A 229 -43.14 31.23 3.50
CA MET A 229 -44.24 30.80 2.62
C MET A 229 -44.50 31.77 1.46
N GLU A 230 -44.29 33.06 1.68
CA GLU A 230 -44.46 34.09 0.64
C GLU A 230 -43.26 34.08 -0.34
N LEU A 231 -42.06 33.76 0.14
CA LEU A 231 -40.89 33.61 -0.71
C LEU A 231 -41.00 32.38 -1.61
N ILE A 232 -41.50 31.25 -1.09
CA ILE A 232 -41.75 30.05 -1.90
C ILE A 232 -42.77 30.36 -2.99
N LYS A 233 -43.84 31.11 -2.68
CA LYS A 233 -44.88 31.48 -3.64
C LYS A 233 -44.44 32.50 -4.70
N LEU A 234 -43.35 33.23 -4.43
CA LEU A 234 -42.74 34.18 -5.37
C LEU A 234 -41.72 33.53 -6.27
N LEU A 235 -41.18 32.38 -5.86
CA LEU A 235 -40.15 31.61 -6.57
C LEU A 235 -40.75 30.40 -7.31
N SER A 236 -42.02 30.07 -7.06
CA SER A 236 -42.77 29.05 -7.80
C SER A 236 -43.48 29.66 -9.01
#